data_13bdbb29f618ead3b4a6b4f7d9e34e12
#
_entry.id   13bdbb29f618ead3b4a6b4f7d9e34e12
#
_cell.length_a   1.000
_cell.length_b   1.000
_cell.length_c   1.000
_cell.angle_alpha   90.00
_cell.angle_beta   90.00
_cell.angle_gamma   90.00
#
_symmetry.space_group_name_H-M   'P 1'
#
loop_
_entity.id
_entity.type
_entity.pdbx_description
1 polymer ?
#
loop_
_entity_poly.entity_id
_entity_poly.type
_entity_poly.pdbx_seq_one_letter_code
_entity_poly.pdbx_strand_id
1 'polypeptide(L)'
;IMPSLVGSEMCIRDRNDAPALAQANVGVAMNSGTQAAKEAGNMVDLDNDPTKLIEIVEIGKQLLMTRGTLTTFSIANDVAKYFAIVPALFMVAIPELAALNIMQLHSPESAILSAVIFNAIIIPILIPLALRGVQYKPIGASALLRRNLLIYGVGGVIAPFIGIKLIDFCLLYTSDAADD
;
A
#
# COMPACT_ATOMS: atom_id res chain seq x y z
N ILE A 1 -38.15 9.43 -12.69
CA ILE A 1 -37.49 8.79 -11.52
C ILE A 1 -36.03 8.62 -11.91
N MET A 2 -35.20 9.50 -11.40
CA MET A 2 -33.75 9.33 -11.55
C MET A 2 -33.28 8.25 -10.56
N PRO A 3 -32.64 7.16 -11.02
CA PRO A 3 -31.95 6.27 -10.10
C PRO A 3 -30.82 7.05 -9.42
N SER A 4 -30.60 6.77 -8.15
CA SER A 4 -29.58 7.44 -7.35
C SER A 4 -28.21 7.26 -8.03
N LEU A 5 -27.60 8.37 -8.42
CA LEU A 5 -26.30 8.44 -9.12
C LEU A 5 -25.11 8.27 -8.17
N VAL A 6 -25.31 7.63 -7.03
CA VAL A 6 -24.23 7.34 -6.08
C VAL A 6 -23.36 6.24 -6.68
N GLY A 7 -22.16 6.62 -7.12
CA GLY A 7 -21.15 5.71 -7.68
C GLY A 7 -21.19 5.56 -9.22
N SER A 8 -21.92 6.41 -9.94
CA SER A 8 -21.88 6.40 -11.40
C SER A 8 -20.87 7.41 -11.96
N GLU A 9 -20.08 6.95 -12.89
CA GLU A 9 -19.25 7.78 -13.76
C GLU A 9 -20.15 8.33 -14.88
N MET A 10 -20.14 9.65 -15.08
CA MET A 10 -20.98 10.29 -16.08
C MET A 10 -20.11 11.13 -17.02
N CYS A 11 -20.20 10.83 -18.32
CA CYS A 11 -19.56 11.59 -19.39
C CYS A 11 -20.64 12.29 -20.22
N ILE A 12 -20.69 13.62 -20.18
CA ILE A 12 -21.78 14.39 -20.77
C ILE A 12 -21.27 15.58 -21.59
N ARG A 13 -21.91 15.78 -22.73
CA ARG A 13 -21.57 16.79 -23.75
C ARG A 13 -22.48 18.03 -23.72
N ASP A 14 -23.64 17.98 -23.07
CA ASP A 14 -24.69 18.98 -23.17
C ASP A 14 -24.73 20.03 -22.04
N ARG A 15 -25.43 21.14 -22.32
CA ARG A 15 -25.45 22.35 -21.46
C ARG A 15 -26.17 22.16 -20.11
N ASN A 16 -27.09 21.21 -20.01
CA ASN A 16 -27.97 21.07 -18.85
C ASN A 16 -27.44 20.15 -17.78
N ASP A 17 -26.24 19.62 -17.95
CA ASP A 17 -25.74 18.52 -17.14
C ASP A 17 -24.70 18.94 -16.08
N ALA A 18 -24.39 20.25 -16.00
CA ALA A 18 -23.49 20.78 -14.98
C ALA A 18 -23.91 20.41 -13.54
N PRO A 19 -25.21 20.43 -13.15
CA PRO A 19 -25.62 19.99 -11.83
C PRO A 19 -25.39 18.49 -11.59
N ALA A 20 -25.56 17.67 -12.61
CA ALA A 20 -25.31 16.23 -12.53
C ALA A 20 -23.81 15.91 -12.40
N LEU A 21 -22.97 16.65 -13.14
CA LEU A 21 -21.51 16.55 -13.03
C LEU A 21 -21.00 16.98 -11.66
N ALA A 22 -21.56 18.04 -11.10
CA ALA A 22 -21.20 18.53 -9.75
C ALA A 22 -21.61 17.54 -8.64
N GLN A 23 -22.70 16.79 -8.85
CA GLN A 23 -23.20 15.79 -7.90
C GLN A 23 -22.54 14.43 -8.05
N ALA A 24 -21.91 14.14 -9.19
CA ALA A 24 -21.23 12.88 -9.44
C ALA A 24 -19.95 12.75 -8.62
N ASN A 25 -19.65 11.54 -8.14
CA ASN A 25 -18.38 11.27 -7.47
C ASN A 25 -17.17 11.47 -8.42
N VAL A 26 -17.35 11.12 -9.67
CA VAL A 26 -16.42 11.39 -10.77
C VAL A 26 -17.22 11.94 -11.95
N GLY A 27 -17.00 13.22 -12.25
CA GLY A 27 -17.62 13.90 -13.39
C GLY A 27 -16.56 14.23 -14.44
N VAL A 28 -16.72 13.74 -15.67
CA VAL A 28 -15.81 14.01 -16.78
C VAL A 28 -16.52 14.86 -17.81
N ALA A 29 -16.01 16.07 -18.04
CA ALA A 29 -16.49 16.96 -19.09
C ALA A 29 -15.59 16.85 -20.33
N MET A 30 -16.20 16.92 -21.52
CA MET A 30 -15.46 16.99 -22.77
C MET A 30 -14.90 18.40 -23.01
N ASN A 31 -13.78 18.52 -23.70
CA ASN A 31 -13.22 19.84 -24.05
C ASN A 31 -14.17 20.65 -24.96
N SER A 32 -14.97 19.99 -25.76
CA SER A 32 -16.04 20.61 -26.54
C SER A 32 -17.28 21.02 -25.74
N GLY A 33 -17.35 20.65 -24.46
CA GLY A 33 -18.43 21.00 -23.55
C GLY A 33 -18.45 22.48 -23.17
N THR A 34 -19.58 22.91 -22.57
CA THR A 34 -19.73 24.28 -22.08
C THR A 34 -18.79 24.57 -20.93
N GLN A 35 -18.47 25.84 -20.72
CA GLN A 35 -17.65 26.29 -19.59
C GLN A 35 -18.25 25.84 -18.25
N ALA A 36 -19.57 25.91 -18.10
CA ALA A 36 -20.26 25.45 -16.90
C ALA A 36 -20.08 23.94 -16.64
N ALA A 37 -20.08 23.11 -17.68
CA ALA A 37 -19.83 21.69 -17.56
C ALA A 37 -18.38 21.39 -17.17
N LYS A 38 -17.42 22.12 -17.74
CA LYS A 38 -15.99 21.99 -17.40
C LYS A 38 -15.67 22.39 -15.96
N GLU A 39 -16.34 23.43 -15.46
CA GLU A 39 -16.17 23.90 -14.07
C GLU A 39 -16.86 22.98 -13.06
N ALA A 40 -17.96 22.34 -13.46
CA ALA A 40 -18.69 21.40 -12.61
C ALA A 40 -18.06 20.00 -12.56
N GLY A 41 -17.31 19.61 -13.59
CA GLY A 41 -16.63 18.31 -13.65
C GLY A 41 -15.33 18.28 -12.85
N ASN A 42 -15.00 17.10 -12.33
CA ASN A 42 -13.72 16.87 -11.64
C ASN A 42 -12.54 16.73 -12.62
N MET A 43 -12.84 16.33 -13.86
CA MET A 43 -11.88 16.10 -14.94
C MET A 43 -12.39 16.68 -16.24
N VAL A 44 -11.47 17.06 -17.12
CA VAL A 44 -11.77 17.50 -18.49
C VAL A 44 -10.97 16.64 -19.46
N ASP A 45 -11.69 15.96 -20.38
CA ASP A 45 -11.05 15.26 -21.49
C ASP A 45 -10.73 16.25 -22.62
N LEU A 46 -9.43 16.46 -22.85
CA LEU A 46 -8.93 17.41 -23.82
C LEU A 46 -9.06 16.90 -25.28
N ASP A 47 -9.04 15.60 -25.47
CA ASP A 47 -9.07 14.97 -26.80
C ASP A 47 -10.49 14.75 -27.32
N ASN A 48 -11.51 14.96 -26.50
CA ASN A 48 -12.92 14.67 -26.80
C ASN A 48 -13.18 13.19 -27.18
N ASP A 49 -12.42 12.29 -26.62
CA ASP A 49 -12.52 10.86 -26.89
C ASP A 49 -13.15 10.14 -25.68
N PRO A 50 -14.41 9.69 -25.77
CA PRO A 50 -15.07 9.00 -24.67
C PRO A 50 -14.40 7.67 -24.28
N THR A 51 -13.53 7.11 -25.12
CA THR A 51 -12.78 5.89 -24.79
C THR A 51 -11.73 6.13 -23.69
N LYS A 52 -11.32 7.38 -23.46
CA LYS A 52 -10.45 7.79 -22.35
C LYS A 52 -11.02 7.47 -20.96
N LEU A 53 -12.35 7.35 -20.84
CA LEU A 53 -12.98 6.88 -19.61
C LEU A 53 -12.48 5.52 -19.17
N ILE A 54 -12.19 4.62 -20.12
CA ILE A 54 -11.64 3.29 -19.81
C ILE A 54 -10.25 3.44 -19.17
N GLU A 55 -9.41 4.30 -19.72
CA GLU A 55 -8.08 4.59 -19.17
C GLU A 55 -8.16 5.20 -17.76
N ILE A 56 -9.11 6.13 -17.54
CA ILE A 56 -9.35 6.75 -16.23
C ILE A 56 -9.74 5.70 -15.17
N VAL A 57 -10.68 4.81 -15.54
CA VAL A 57 -11.12 3.70 -14.66
C VAL A 57 -9.97 2.74 -14.38
N GLU A 58 -9.16 2.43 -15.37
CA GLU A 58 -8.00 1.56 -15.21
C GLU A 58 -6.96 2.17 -14.27
N ILE A 59 -6.62 3.43 -14.44
CA ILE A 59 -5.72 4.19 -13.55
C ILE A 59 -6.30 4.25 -12.13
N GLY A 60 -7.58 4.54 -11.98
CA GLY A 60 -8.26 4.57 -10.68
C GLY A 60 -8.19 3.22 -9.96
N LYS A 61 -8.46 2.13 -10.65
CA LYS A 61 -8.32 0.77 -10.12
C LYS A 61 -6.87 0.45 -9.75
N GLN A 62 -5.90 0.84 -10.57
CA GLN A 62 -4.49 0.66 -10.28
C GLN A 62 -4.06 1.38 -9.00
N LEU A 63 -4.51 2.62 -8.80
CA LEU A 63 -4.23 3.39 -7.58
C LEU A 63 -4.83 2.74 -6.33
N LEU A 64 -6.10 2.31 -6.40
CA LEU A 64 -6.75 1.61 -5.28
C LEU A 64 -6.04 0.31 -4.91
N MET A 65 -5.61 -0.44 -5.92
CA MET A 65 -4.87 -1.69 -5.71
C MET A 65 -3.50 -1.43 -5.11
N THR A 66 -2.78 -0.42 -5.57
CA THR A 66 -1.49 -0.04 -5.04
C THR A 66 -1.60 0.35 -3.56
N ARG A 67 -2.59 1.17 -3.20
CA ARG A 67 -2.86 1.50 -1.78
C ARG A 67 -3.17 0.26 -0.95
N GLY A 68 -4.04 -0.62 -1.44
CA GLY A 68 -4.41 -1.85 -0.74
C GLY A 68 -3.23 -2.79 -0.51
N THR A 69 -2.38 -2.98 -1.51
CA THR A 69 -1.16 -3.81 -1.41
C THR A 69 -0.14 -3.25 -0.44
N LEU A 70 0.10 -1.94 -0.49
CA LEU A 70 1.05 -1.29 0.44
C LEU A 70 0.56 -1.33 1.88
N THR A 71 -0.74 -1.11 2.10
CA THR A 71 -1.35 -1.23 3.43
C THR A 71 -1.25 -2.66 3.95
N THR A 72 -1.52 -3.66 3.13
CA THR A 72 -1.38 -5.08 3.50
C THR A 72 0.05 -5.42 3.87
N PHE A 73 1.01 -4.97 3.07
CA PHE A 73 2.44 -5.17 3.35
C PHE A 73 2.85 -4.49 4.66
N SER A 74 2.44 -3.24 4.88
CA SER A 74 2.76 -2.47 6.09
C SER A 74 2.21 -3.14 7.34
N ILE A 75 0.94 -3.55 7.34
CA ILE A 75 0.32 -4.26 8.47
C ILE A 75 1.04 -5.59 8.74
N ALA A 76 1.31 -6.38 7.70
CA ALA A 76 2.00 -7.65 7.83
C ALA A 76 3.41 -7.47 8.40
N ASN A 77 4.14 -6.45 7.94
CA ASN A 77 5.45 -6.08 8.42
C ASN A 77 5.43 -5.63 9.89
N ASP A 78 4.43 -4.85 10.31
CA ASP A 78 4.30 -4.40 11.68
C ASP A 78 3.95 -5.55 12.63
N VAL A 79 3.03 -6.43 12.25
CA VAL A 79 2.71 -7.65 13.00
C VAL A 79 3.95 -8.53 13.16
N ALA A 80 4.72 -8.74 12.09
CA ALA A 80 5.93 -9.54 12.15
C ALA A 80 7.00 -8.96 13.10
N LYS A 81 7.14 -7.64 13.14
CA LYS A 81 8.04 -6.95 14.09
C LYS A 81 7.62 -7.16 15.54
N TYR A 82 6.33 -7.12 15.86
CA TYR A 82 5.86 -7.42 17.21
C TYR A 82 6.21 -8.84 17.63
N PHE A 83 6.07 -9.82 16.75
CA PHE A 83 6.50 -11.20 17.03
C PHE A 83 8.02 -11.35 17.21
N ALA A 84 8.81 -10.43 16.69
CA ALA A 84 10.25 -10.40 16.89
C ALA A 84 10.64 -9.74 18.23
N ILE A 85 10.05 -8.58 18.55
CA ILE A 85 10.46 -7.71 19.66
C ILE A 85 9.86 -8.19 20.99
N VAL A 86 8.57 -8.54 21.01
CA VAL A 86 7.87 -8.89 22.26
C VAL A 86 8.47 -10.10 22.96
N PRO A 87 8.75 -11.23 22.30
CA PRO A 87 9.42 -12.35 22.95
C PRO A 87 10.82 -11.98 23.48
N ALA A 88 11.58 -11.20 22.72
CA ALA A 88 12.91 -10.79 23.12
C ALA A 88 12.91 -9.93 24.39
N LEU A 89 11.94 -9.01 24.54
CA LEU A 89 11.82 -8.13 25.72
C LEU A 89 11.37 -8.87 26.97
N PHE A 90 10.39 -9.76 26.84
CA PHE A 90 9.75 -10.40 27.99
C PHE A 90 10.33 -11.77 28.37
N MET A 91 11.28 -12.28 27.61
CA MET A 91 11.91 -13.58 27.85
C MET A 91 12.57 -13.67 29.23
N VAL A 92 13.09 -12.57 29.78
CA VAL A 92 13.68 -12.50 31.11
C VAL A 92 12.64 -12.59 32.23
N ALA A 93 11.44 -12.00 32.00
CA ALA A 93 10.35 -11.99 32.99
C ALA A 93 9.46 -13.25 32.90
N ILE A 94 9.27 -13.77 31.70
CA ILE A 94 8.39 -14.91 31.40
C ILE A 94 9.13 -15.90 30.50
N PRO A 95 9.81 -16.93 31.09
CA PRO A 95 10.61 -17.88 30.32
C PRO A 95 9.80 -18.70 29.29
N GLU A 96 8.49 -18.83 29.49
CA GLU A 96 7.59 -19.53 28.57
C GLU A 96 7.52 -18.84 27.19
N LEU A 97 7.75 -17.53 27.12
CA LEU A 97 7.81 -16.78 25.87
C LEU A 97 9.06 -17.10 25.03
N ALA A 98 10.03 -17.79 25.57
CA ALA A 98 11.19 -18.28 24.82
C ALA A 98 10.78 -19.21 23.66
N ALA A 99 9.67 -19.93 23.80
CA ALA A 99 9.11 -20.77 22.73
C ALA A 99 8.63 -19.95 21.52
N LEU A 100 8.26 -18.68 21.73
CA LEU A 100 7.84 -17.74 20.68
C LEU A 100 9.01 -16.95 20.07
N ASN A 101 10.24 -17.08 20.61
CA ASN A 101 11.43 -16.44 20.08
C ASN A 101 11.96 -17.17 18.84
N ILE A 102 11.18 -17.11 17.74
CA ILE A 102 11.51 -17.77 16.46
C ILE A 102 12.80 -17.19 15.87
N MET A 103 13.08 -15.92 16.10
CA MET A 103 14.21 -15.23 15.50
C MET A 103 15.53 -15.46 16.23
N GLN A 104 15.50 -15.87 17.50
CA GLN A 104 16.70 -16.08 18.34
C GLN A 104 17.69 -14.93 18.19
N LEU A 105 17.24 -13.71 18.50
CA LEU A 105 18.07 -12.51 18.47
C LEU A 105 19.04 -12.53 19.66
N HIS A 106 20.20 -11.93 19.48
CA HIS A 106 21.31 -12.01 20.42
C HIS A 106 20.98 -11.39 21.79
N SER A 107 20.35 -10.20 21.77
CA SER A 107 19.91 -9.51 22.99
C SER A 107 18.62 -8.73 22.75
N PRO A 108 17.86 -8.37 23.80
CA PRO A 108 16.67 -7.51 23.67
C PRO A 108 17.00 -6.14 23.07
N GLU A 109 18.15 -5.58 23.41
CA GLU A 109 18.61 -4.28 22.92
C GLU A 109 18.95 -4.33 21.44
N SER A 110 19.67 -5.38 21.01
CA SER A 110 19.96 -5.67 19.61
C SER A 110 18.67 -5.89 18.79
N ALA A 111 17.69 -6.56 19.36
CA ALA A 111 16.39 -6.78 18.71
C ALA A 111 15.68 -5.47 18.39
N ILE A 112 15.63 -4.53 19.35
CA ILE A 112 15.00 -3.23 19.17
C ILE A 112 15.78 -2.42 18.14
N LEU A 113 17.10 -2.35 18.27
CA LEU A 113 17.95 -1.58 17.37
C LEU A 113 17.85 -2.10 15.92
N SER A 114 17.93 -3.41 15.74
CA SER A 114 17.79 -4.05 14.43
C SER A 114 16.42 -3.77 13.80
N ALA A 115 15.34 -3.78 14.58
CA ALA A 115 14.01 -3.48 14.09
C ALA A 115 13.86 -2.00 13.68
N VAL A 116 14.47 -1.08 14.43
CA VAL A 116 14.47 0.37 14.11
C VAL A 116 15.25 0.63 12.82
N ILE A 117 16.45 0.06 12.70
CA ILE A 117 17.29 0.19 11.50
C ILE A 117 16.57 -0.42 10.29
N PHE A 118 15.98 -1.60 10.44
CA PHE A 118 15.18 -2.22 9.37
C PHE A 118 14.05 -1.30 8.91
N ASN A 119 13.33 -0.66 9.84
CA ASN A 119 12.27 0.29 9.53
C ASN A 119 12.79 1.51 8.75
N ALA A 120 13.93 2.04 9.15
CA ALA A 120 14.57 3.17 8.47
C ALA A 120 15.00 2.82 7.03
N ILE A 121 15.29 1.56 6.75
CA ILE A 121 15.67 1.09 5.41
C ILE A 121 14.44 0.76 4.57
N ILE A 122 13.44 0.07 5.14
CA ILE A 122 12.29 -0.42 4.37
C ILE A 122 11.39 0.73 3.88
N ILE A 123 11.23 1.81 4.65
CA ILE A 123 10.40 2.94 4.28
C ILE A 123 10.87 3.61 2.98
N PRO A 124 12.15 4.02 2.82
CA PRO A 124 12.65 4.55 1.55
C PRO A 124 12.53 3.58 0.37
N ILE A 125 12.60 2.27 0.60
CA ILE A 125 12.42 1.27 -0.46
C ILE A 125 10.95 1.17 -0.89
N LEU A 126 10.02 1.30 0.05
CA LEU A 126 8.58 1.25 -0.25
C LEU A 126 8.09 2.48 -1.03
N ILE A 127 8.71 3.66 -0.86
CA ILE A 127 8.31 4.88 -1.56
C ILE A 127 8.38 4.72 -3.09
N PRO A 128 9.50 4.31 -3.72
CA PRO A 128 9.57 4.07 -5.15
C PRO A 128 8.61 2.98 -5.64
N LEU A 129 8.40 1.94 -4.82
CA LEU A 129 7.45 0.89 -5.13
C LEU A 129 6.01 1.42 -5.15
N ALA A 130 5.67 2.31 -4.22
CA ALA A 130 4.40 3.01 -4.19
C ALA A 130 4.18 3.90 -5.42
N LEU A 131 5.22 4.63 -5.83
CA LEU A 131 5.17 5.54 -6.98
C LEU A 131 5.07 4.80 -8.32
N ARG A 132 5.72 3.65 -8.47
CA ARG A 132 5.62 2.82 -9.68
C ARG A 132 4.26 2.15 -9.81
N GLY A 133 3.56 1.95 -8.71
CA GLY A 133 2.28 1.26 -8.66
C GLY A 133 2.36 -0.24 -8.96
N VAL A 134 1.30 -0.94 -8.65
CA VAL A 134 1.13 -2.37 -8.99
C VAL A 134 0.43 -2.44 -10.34
N GLN A 135 0.99 -3.18 -11.30
CA GLN A 135 0.38 -3.35 -12.62
C GLN A 135 -1.02 -3.96 -12.51
N TYR A 136 -1.99 -3.25 -13.05
CA TYR A 136 -3.34 -3.76 -13.18
C TYR A 136 -3.36 -4.89 -14.20
N LYS A 137 -3.84 -6.06 -13.78
CA LYS A 137 -4.18 -7.16 -14.68
C LYS A 137 -5.69 -7.35 -14.60
N PRO A 138 -6.40 -7.46 -15.73
CA PRO A 138 -7.85 -7.63 -15.76
C PRO A 138 -8.25 -9.06 -15.35
N ILE A 139 -7.90 -9.41 -14.11
CA ILE A 139 -8.27 -10.65 -13.45
C ILE A 139 -9.40 -10.29 -12.48
N GLY A 140 -10.39 -11.16 -12.30
CA GLY A 140 -11.50 -10.90 -11.38
C GLY A 140 -11.03 -10.41 -10.01
N ALA A 141 -11.79 -9.48 -9.41
CA ALA A 141 -11.39 -8.78 -8.18
C ALA A 141 -10.99 -9.71 -7.02
N SER A 142 -11.67 -10.85 -6.88
CA SER A 142 -11.37 -11.86 -5.84
C SER A 142 -10.04 -12.58 -6.07
N ALA A 143 -9.72 -12.93 -7.31
CA ALA A 143 -8.46 -13.58 -7.66
C ALA A 143 -7.28 -12.63 -7.46
N LEU A 144 -7.48 -11.36 -7.81
CA LEU A 144 -6.50 -10.31 -7.66
C LEU A 144 -6.22 -10.01 -6.17
N LEU A 145 -7.27 -9.89 -5.36
CA LEU A 145 -7.17 -9.70 -3.91
C LEU A 145 -6.40 -10.86 -3.26
N ARG A 146 -6.76 -12.10 -3.59
CA ARG A 146 -6.07 -13.29 -3.08
C ARG A 146 -4.60 -13.33 -3.45
N ARG A 147 -4.28 -13.01 -4.70
CA ARG A 147 -2.89 -12.94 -5.18
C ARG A 147 -2.09 -11.87 -4.45
N ASN A 148 -2.66 -10.68 -4.31
CA ASN A 148 -2.01 -9.57 -3.63
C ASN A 148 -1.82 -9.86 -2.14
N LEU A 149 -2.82 -10.44 -1.49
CA LEU A 149 -2.74 -10.84 -0.09
C LEU A 149 -1.66 -11.91 0.13
N LEU A 150 -1.54 -12.88 -0.76
CA LEU A 150 -0.49 -13.89 -0.68
C LEU A 150 0.90 -13.31 -0.92
N ILE A 151 1.09 -12.54 -1.98
CA ILE A 151 2.42 -12.01 -2.33
C ILE A 151 2.88 -10.96 -1.32
N TYR A 152 2.04 -9.96 -1.04
CA TYR A 152 2.42 -8.83 -0.19
C TYR A 152 2.19 -9.09 1.30
N GLY A 153 1.21 -9.92 1.67
CA GLY A 153 1.01 -10.37 3.05
C GLY A 153 2.12 -11.31 3.50
N VAL A 154 2.38 -12.36 2.76
CA VAL A 154 3.47 -13.30 3.06
C VAL A 154 4.83 -12.61 2.92
N GLY A 155 5.04 -11.82 1.87
CA GLY A 155 6.26 -11.03 1.69
C GLY A 155 6.48 -10.03 2.82
N GLY A 156 5.41 -9.37 3.30
CA GLY A 156 5.43 -8.45 4.44
C GLY A 156 5.77 -9.12 5.76
N VAL A 157 5.45 -10.41 5.93
CA VAL A 157 5.87 -11.19 7.10
C VAL A 157 7.32 -11.65 6.96
N ILE A 158 7.72 -12.19 5.82
CA ILE A 158 9.06 -12.76 5.61
C ILE A 158 10.15 -11.68 5.60
N ALA A 159 9.87 -10.52 4.99
CA ALA A 159 10.85 -9.44 4.85
C ALA A 159 11.46 -8.97 6.18
N PRO A 160 10.68 -8.68 7.25
CA PRO A 160 11.25 -8.29 8.53
C PRO A 160 11.99 -9.43 9.22
N PHE A 161 11.55 -10.70 9.10
CA PHE A 161 12.26 -11.82 9.68
C PHE A 161 13.68 -11.94 9.12
N ILE A 162 13.83 -11.88 7.81
CA ILE A 162 15.13 -11.93 7.14
C ILE A 162 15.92 -10.64 7.41
N GLY A 163 15.30 -9.48 7.24
CA GLY A 163 15.97 -8.18 7.35
C GLY A 163 16.48 -7.89 8.77
N ILE A 164 15.66 -8.10 9.78
CA ILE A 164 16.04 -7.89 11.18
C ILE A 164 17.14 -8.87 11.59
N LYS A 165 17.04 -10.16 11.19
CA LYS A 165 18.07 -11.16 11.48
C LYS A 165 19.41 -10.81 10.85
N LEU A 166 19.38 -10.30 9.62
CA LEU A 166 20.59 -9.90 8.88
C LEU A 166 21.26 -8.67 9.52
N ILE A 167 20.46 -7.70 9.98
CA ILE A 167 20.95 -6.52 10.70
C ILE A 167 21.50 -6.91 12.08
N ASP A 168 20.80 -7.78 12.82
CA ASP A 168 21.26 -8.29 14.11
C ASP A 168 22.64 -8.97 13.99
N PHE A 169 22.82 -9.81 12.99
CA PHE A 169 24.11 -10.43 12.68
C PHE A 169 25.20 -9.40 12.33
N CYS A 170 24.83 -8.36 11.58
CA CYS A 170 25.76 -7.28 11.21
C CYS A 170 26.18 -6.45 12.44
N LEU A 171 25.22 -6.18 13.34
CA LEU A 171 25.50 -5.47 14.59
C LEU A 171 26.41 -6.28 15.53
N LEU A 172 26.19 -7.59 15.63
CA LEU A 172 27.03 -8.48 16.42
C LEU A 172 28.47 -8.46 15.91
N TYR A 173 28.67 -8.60 14.60
CA TYR A 173 29.99 -8.57 13.98
C TYR A 173 30.72 -7.22 14.18
N THR A 174 29.97 -6.11 14.19
CA THR A 174 30.55 -4.77 14.43
C THR A 174 30.89 -4.54 15.90
N SER A 175 30.14 -5.13 16.83
CA SER A 175 30.43 -5.06 18.27
C SER A 175 31.66 -5.86 18.63
N ASP A 176 31.79 -7.08 18.11
CA ASP A 176 32.97 -7.92 18.34
C ASP A 176 34.26 -7.29 17.77
N ALA A 177 34.16 -6.58 16.64
CA ALA A 177 35.28 -5.86 16.02
C ALA A 177 35.69 -4.57 16.76
N ALA A 178 34.84 -4.06 17.66
CA ALA A 178 35.11 -2.86 18.44
C ALA A 178 35.73 -3.19 19.81
N ASP A 179 35.60 -4.44 20.25
CA ASP A 179 36.15 -4.92 21.53
C ASP A 179 37.56 -5.55 21.39
N ASP A 180 38.08 -5.74 20.15
CA ASP A 180 39.43 -6.11 19.79
C ASP A 180 40.32 -4.85 19.50
#